data_caa00d2ceeb9dba8380b5de34d559394
#
_entry.id   caa00d2ceeb9dba8380b5de34d559394
#
_cell.length_a   1.000
_cell.length_b   1.000
_cell.length_c   1.000
_cell.angle_alpha   90.00
_cell.angle_beta   90.00
_cell.angle_gamma   90.00
#
_symmetry.space_group_name_H-M   'P 1'
#
loop_
_entity.id
_entity.type
_entity.pdbx_description
1 polymer ?
#
loop_
_entity_poly.entity_id
_entity_poly.type
_entity_poly.pdbx_seq_one_letter_code
_entity_poly.pdbx_strand_id
1 'polypeptide(L)'
;MIISKIRFFLAAIVLLGISGCVLPPKAYKKPSVATPLRTGKFWWGTSTASFQNEDRGLTPDSPYYFKTDWDIFAEEGHIPPRGDDATFSWTHFDRDLQVLRKLGVNHYRFGIEWGRVEPKPGVFNEAAIRQYVNMARKLKAAGIEPIVTLWHFTFPSWLYDSHRKKQSDFLHPDVEAAWRTYVERIVGALAPYVRVYVPQNEPNGDLYIGYFGGHWPPGLLLTPSSLKKATKVSVRMYRDAVAIIRRERPDAIVMGIYSLPNWRRKYLQDPTGFVYNMMMHQNWDHFDQVADVTDILGLNYYYSQDATPMRFILRGHGEQSSSYTQNGWEIDPEGLYQSLTTAYQRYGKPIVISENGIGTQSEQKKIRYFREHVNQMRRAMSDGVDIRGYFPWTLVDNYEWAEGYAANFGLTSLNRKTKQLVIEPTGIWFSKFIRAYPEP
;
A
#
# COMPACT_ATOMS: atom_id res chain seq x y z
N MET A 1 -29.23 9.00 14.51
CA MET A 1 -27.79 8.76 14.76
C MET A 1 -26.88 9.38 13.68
N ILE A 2 -27.19 9.32 12.38
CA ILE A 2 -26.41 9.91 11.27
C ILE A 2 -26.40 11.46 11.34
N ILE A 3 -27.54 12.10 11.58
CA ILE A 3 -27.65 13.58 11.64
C ILE A 3 -26.85 14.17 12.81
N SER A 4 -26.78 13.49 13.94
CA SER A 4 -25.97 13.90 15.11
C SER A 4 -24.48 13.83 14.80
N LYS A 5 -24.03 12.80 14.08
CA LYS A 5 -22.64 12.65 13.64
C LYS A 5 -22.23 13.72 12.62
N ILE A 6 -23.15 14.12 11.73
CA ILE A 6 -22.94 15.19 10.74
C ILE A 6 -22.77 16.55 11.41
N ARG A 7 -23.61 16.88 12.42
CA ARG A 7 -23.50 18.14 13.16
C ARG A 7 -22.20 18.22 13.97
N PHE A 8 -21.77 17.11 14.56
CA PHE A 8 -20.50 17.03 15.30
C PHE A 8 -19.28 17.18 14.38
N PHE A 9 -19.33 16.59 13.19
CA PHE A 9 -18.27 16.67 12.19
C PHE A 9 -18.12 18.09 11.62
N LEU A 10 -19.24 18.77 11.29
CA LEU A 10 -19.22 20.16 10.85
C LEU A 10 -18.72 21.12 11.94
N ALA A 11 -19.09 20.89 13.20
CA ALA A 11 -18.59 21.68 14.33
C ALA A 11 -17.08 21.45 14.57
N ALA A 12 -16.60 20.22 14.43
CA ALA A 12 -15.18 19.89 14.55
C ALA A 12 -14.33 20.52 13.41
N ILE A 13 -14.85 20.55 12.19
CA ILE A 13 -14.20 21.22 11.04
C ILE A 13 -14.09 22.73 11.29
N VAL A 14 -15.14 23.38 11.83
CA VAL A 14 -15.15 24.81 12.15
C VAL A 14 -14.16 25.13 13.28
N LEU A 15 -14.09 24.29 14.32
CA LEU A 15 -13.17 24.47 15.46
C LEU A 15 -11.69 24.22 15.08
N LEU A 16 -11.42 23.30 14.17
CA LEU A 16 -10.06 23.04 13.67
C LEU A 16 -9.58 24.09 12.67
N GLY A 17 -10.51 24.72 11.91
CA GLY A 17 -10.20 25.78 10.96
C GLY A 17 -9.73 27.10 11.60
N ILE A 18 -10.00 27.31 12.88
CA ILE A 18 -9.59 28.53 13.62
C ILE A 18 -8.14 28.44 14.16
N SER A 19 -7.51 27.24 14.19
CA SER A 19 -6.22 27.02 14.84
C SER A 19 -5.06 26.67 13.89
N GLY A 20 -5.25 26.65 12.59
CA GLY A 20 -4.26 26.13 11.64
C GLY A 20 -3.79 27.15 10.62
N CYS A 21 -2.73 27.91 10.92
CA CYS A 21 -1.83 28.37 9.86
C CYS A 21 -1.27 27.12 9.14
N VAL A 22 -1.88 26.73 8.03
CA VAL A 22 -1.28 25.77 7.11
C VAL A 22 -0.05 26.46 6.54
N LEU A 23 1.11 26.11 7.04
CA LEU A 23 2.37 26.58 6.48
C LEU A 23 2.40 26.18 5.00
N PRO A 24 2.84 27.08 4.09
CA PRO A 24 3.02 26.72 2.70
C PRO A 24 3.98 25.51 2.64
N PRO A 25 3.78 24.59 1.69
CA PRO A 25 4.63 23.41 1.55
C PRO A 25 6.09 23.87 1.46
N LYS A 26 6.93 23.36 2.37
CA LYS A 26 8.38 23.61 2.29
C LYS A 26 8.87 23.15 0.93
N ALA A 27 9.45 24.06 0.16
CA ALA A 27 10.16 23.67 -1.06
C ALA A 27 11.27 22.68 -0.67
N TYR A 28 11.12 21.44 -1.10
CA TYR A 28 12.15 20.43 -0.88
C TYR A 28 13.38 20.78 -1.74
N LYS A 29 14.54 20.99 -1.11
CA LYS A 29 15.79 21.16 -1.86
C LYS A 29 16.11 19.85 -2.58
N LYS A 30 16.12 19.87 -3.93
CA LYS A 30 16.57 18.73 -4.73
C LYS A 30 17.87 18.19 -4.15
N PRO A 31 17.97 16.88 -3.85
CA PRO A 31 19.26 16.29 -3.49
C PRO A 31 20.22 16.49 -4.67
N SER A 32 21.44 16.93 -4.38
CA SER A 32 22.48 17.13 -5.39
C SER A 32 23.10 15.83 -5.92
N VAL A 33 22.61 14.69 -5.50
CA VAL A 33 23.13 13.38 -5.88
C VAL A 33 22.29 12.83 -7.02
N ALA A 34 22.85 12.83 -8.23
CA ALA A 34 22.34 12.06 -9.36
C ALA A 34 22.37 10.57 -8.96
N THR A 35 21.21 10.02 -8.71
CA THR A 35 21.09 8.59 -8.37
C THR A 35 21.47 7.77 -9.60
N PRO A 36 22.42 6.81 -9.52
CA PRO A 36 22.91 6.03 -10.67
C PRO A 36 21.90 4.98 -11.17
N LEU A 37 20.61 5.27 -11.15
CA LEU A 37 19.55 4.31 -11.51
C LEU A 37 19.21 4.29 -13.02
N ARG A 38 19.97 5.01 -13.85
CA ARG A 38 19.72 5.10 -15.31
C ARG A 38 20.16 3.88 -16.14
N THR A 39 20.63 2.79 -15.54
CA THR A 39 21.20 1.63 -16.25
C THR A 39 20.40 0.34 -15.99
N GLY A 40 19.08 0.36 -16.14
CA GLY A 40 18.27 -0.85 -15.95
C GLY A 40 17.00 -0.84 -16.80
N LYS A 41 16.52 -2.04 -17.13
CA LYS A 41 15.23 -2.24 -17.80
C LYS A 41 14.11 -1.64 -16.97
N PHE A 42 13.03 -1.18 -17.63
CA PHE A 42 11.82 -0.75 -16.96
C PHE A 42 11.23 -1.87 -16.09
N TRP A 43 10.74 -1.53 -14.91
CA TRP A 43 10.20 -2.50 -13.94
C TRP A 43 8.73 -2.81 -14.26
N TRP A 44 8.52 -3.85 -15.03
CA TRP A 44 7.19 -4.42 -15.24
C TRP A 44 6.93 -5.48 -14.18
N GLY A 45 6.00 -5.19 -13.26
CA GLY A 45 5.73 -6.06 -12.13
C GLY A 45 4.25 -6.25 -11.84
N THR A 46 3.96 -6.86 -10.72
CA THR A 46 2.67 -6.86 -10.03
C THR A 46 2.92 -6.96 -8.53
N SER A 47 1.92 -6.66 -7.72
CA SER A 47 2.05 -6.56 -6.26
C SER A 47 1.05 -7.46 -5.55
N THR A 48 1.40 -7.89 -4.33
CA THR A 48 0.50 -8.52 -3.36
C THR A 48 0.86 -8.07 -1.94
N ALA A 49 -0.09 -8.16 -1.00
CA ALA A 49 0.17 -8.01 0.42
C ALA A 49 0.01 -9.36 1.14
N SER A 50 0.86 -9.61 2.14
CA SER A 50 0.88 -10.87 2.88
C SER A 50 -0.47 -11.20 3.50
N PHE A 51 -1.03 -10.29 4.28
CA PHE A 51 -2.32 -10.50 4.94
C PHE A 51 -3.44 -10.83 3.96
N GLN A 52 -3.48 -10.19 2.80
CA GLN A 52 -4.53 -10.38 1.80
C GLN A 52 -4.42 -11.71 1.06
N ASN A 53 -3.22 -12.29 0.95
CA ASN A 53 -2.92 -13.42 0.05
C ASN A 53 -2.48 -14.71 0.75
N GLU A 54 -1.80 -14.62 1.88
CA GLU A 54 -1.20 -15.78 2.52
C GLU A 54 -2.22 -16.57 3.34
N ASP A 55 -2.35 -17.85 3.07
CA ASP A 55 -3.06 -18.78 3.93
C ASP A 55 -2.31 -19.00 5.25
N ARG A 56 -3.07 -19.39 6.29
CA ARG A 56 -2.56 -19.67 7.63
C ARG A 56 -3.15 -20.96 8.19
N GLY A 57 -2.49 -21.54 9.18
CA GLY A 57 -3.03 -22.67 9.89
C GLY A 57 -4.27 -22.30 10.72
N LEU A 58 -5.17 -23.28 10.88
CA LEU A 58 -6.44 -23.10 11.60
C LEU A 58 -6.27 -22.95 13.12
N THR A 59 -5.13 -23.39 13.67
CA THR A 59 -4.88 -23.39 15.10
C THR A 59 -3.57 -22.70 15.43
N PRO A 60 -3.44 -22.09 16.64
CA PRO A 60 -2.20 -21.45 17.08
C PRO A 60 -0.96 -22.35 17.09
N ASP A 61 -1.14 -23.67 17.14
CA ASP A 61 -0.04 -24.64 17.11
C ASP A 61 0.47 -24.92 15.68
N SER A 62 -0.25 -24.47 14.66
CA SER A 62 0.21 -24.60 13.28
C SER A 62 1.45 -23.73 13.05
N PRO A 63 2.51 -24.28 12.39
CA PRO A 63 3.68 -23.48 12.02
C PRO A 63 3.36 -22.37 10.99
N TYR A 64 2.15 -22.39 10.42
CA TYR A 64 1.67 -21.38 9.47
C TYR A 64 0.74 -20.34 10.12
N TYR A 65 0.38 -20.53 11.40
CA TYR A 65 -0.54 -19.65 12.09
C TYR A 65 0.03 -18.25 12.29
N PHE A 66 -0.82 -17.26 12.09
CA PHE A 66 -0.58 -15.89 12.54
C PHE A 66 -1.92 -15.21 12.84
N LYS A 67 -1.87 -14.21 13.70
CA LYS A 67 -3.01 -13.35 14.03
C LYS A 67 -2.54 -11.91 14.10
N THR A 68 -3.37 -11.01 13.61
CA THR A 68 -3.08 -9.59 13.48
C THR A 68 -4.13 -8.73 14.21
N ASP A 69 -3.88 -7.44 14.31
CA ASP A 69 -4.83 -6.40 14.69
C ASP A 69 -6.10 -6.43 13.83
N TRP A 70 -5.98 -6.63 12.51
CA TRP A 70 -7.10 -6.76 11.59
C TRP A 70 -8.01 -7.95 11.90
N ASP A 71 -7.44 -9.06 12.33
CA ASP A 71 -8.23 -10.23 12.76
C ASP A 71 -9.05 -9.91 13.99
N ILE A 72 -8.46 -9.23 14.99
CA ILE A 72 -9.18 -8.84 16.20
C ILE A 72 -10.26 -7.80 15.86
N PHE A 73 -9.95 -6.85 14.98
CA PHE A 73 -10.89 -5.82 14.54
C PHE A 73 -12.09 -6.42 13.79
N ALA A 74 -11.88 -7.52 13.03
CA ALA A 74 -12.95 -8.29 12.41
C ALA A 74 -13.77 -9.10 13.45
N GLU A 75 -13.12 -9.71 14.44
CA GLU A 75 -13.77 -10.41 15.56
C GLU A 75 -14.65 -9.45 16.39
N GLU A 76 -14.25 -8.17 16.52
CA GLU A 76 -15.06 -7.11 17.13
C GLU A 76 -16.26 -6.69 16.24
N GLY A 77 -16.39 -7.22 15.03
CA GLY A 77 -17.51 -6.94 14.11
C GLY A 77 -17.39 -5.64 13.33
N HIS A 78 -16.20 -5.04 13.24
CA HIS A 78 -16.00 -3.78 12.54
C HIS A 78 -15.87 -3.94 11.02
N ILE A 79 -15.33 -5.08 10.57
CA ILE A 79 -15.05 -5.41 9.16
C ILE A 79 -15.36 -6.89 8.89
N PRO A 80 -15.54 -7.30 7.62
CA PRO A 80 -15.69 -8.70 7.26
C PRO A 80 -14.43 -9.52 7.62
N PRO A 81 -14.55 -10.78 8.10
CA PRO A 81 -13.41 -11.63 8.36
C PRO A 81 -12.72 -12.07 7.06
N ARG A 82 -11.38 -12.14 7.09
CA ARG A 82 -10.58 -12.56 5.95
C ARG A 82 -10.73 -14.07 5.62
N GLY A 83 -10.86 -14.89 6.64
CA GLY A 83 -10.73 -16.35 6.54
C GLY A 83 -9.26 -16.80 6.50
N ASP A 84 -9.04 -18.11 6.68
CA ASP A 84 -7.69 -18.66 6.84
C ASP A 84 -7.00 -19.00 5.52
N ASP A 85 -7.79 -19.22 4.47
CA ASP A 85 -7.29 -19.66 3.16
C ASP A 85 -6.70 -18.53 2.32
N ALA A 86 -7.26 -17.33 2.42
CA ALA A 86 -6.96 -16.20 1.54
C ALA A 86 -6.88 -16.63 0.06
N THR A 87 -5.68 -16.56 -0.55
CA THR A 87 -5.45 -17.05 -1.92
C THR A 87 -4.56 -18.30 -1.96
N PHE A 88 -4.25 -18.91 -0.83
CA PHE A 88 -3.31 -20.03 -0.68
C PHE A 88 -1.87 -19.71 -1.12
N SER A 89 -1.46 -18.45 -1.17
CA SER A 89 -0.16 -18.07 -1.70
C SER A 89 1.01 -18.55 -0.82
N TRP A 90 0.81 -18.71 0.49
CA TRP A 90 1.84 -19.23 1.39
C TRP A 90 2.21 -20.68 1.09
N THR A 91 1.21 -21.54 0.98
CA THR A 91 1.42 -22.98 0.73
C THR A 91 1.63 -23.30 -0.75
N HIS A 92 1.18 -22.41 -1.68
CA HIS A 92 1.24 -22.64 -3.12
C HIS A 92 2.07 -21.59 -3.87
N PHE A 93 3.12 -21.05 -3.26
CA PHE A 93 3.96 -20.02 -3.88
C PHE A 93 4.57 -20.46 -5.23
N ASP A 94 4.89 -21.74 -5.41
CA ASP A 94 5.40 -22.25 -6.69
C ASP A 94 4.37 -22.11 -7.83
N ARG A 95 3.09 -22.20 -7.54
CA ARG A 95 1.99 -21.89 -8.46
C ARG A 95 2.03 -20.42 -8.85
N ASP A 96 2.16 -19.52 -7.87
CA ASP A 96 2.18 -18.08 -8.11
C ASP A 96 3.43 -17.70 -8.94
N LEU A 97 4.58 -18.29 -8.65
CA LEU A 97 5.80 -18.11 -9.43
C LEU A 97 5.64 -18.54 -10.90
N GLN A 98 4.96 -19.67 -11.15
CA GLN A 98 4.67 -20.10 -12.53
C GLN A 98 3.79 -19.09 -13.28
N VAL A 99 2.81 -18.51 -12.58
CA VAL A 99 1.94 -17.48 -13.16
C VAL A 99 2.72 -16.19 -13.43
N LEU A 100 3.55 -15.72 -12.51
CA LEU A 100 4.43 -14.57 -12.72
C LEU A 100 5.31 -14.75 -13.98
N ARG A 101 5.90 -15.95 -14.17
CA ARG A 101 6.68 -16.27 -15.37
C ARG A 101 5.83 -16.24 -16.64
N LYS A 102 4.59 -16.77 -16.60
CA LYS A 102 3.66 -16.73 -17.75
C LYS A 102 3.26 -15.31 -18.11
N LEU A 103 3.02 -14.46 -17.11
CA LEU A 103 2.76 -13.03 -17.30
C LEU A 103 3.97 -12.31 -17.93
N GLY A 104 5.19 -12.77 -17.69
CA GLY A 104 6.42 -12.19 -18.22
C GLY A 104 6.89 -10.97 -17.45
N VAL A 105 6.46 -10.79 -16.22
CA VAL A 105 6.93 -9.72 -15.34
C VAL A 105 8.39 -9.95 -14.94
N ASN A 106 9.14 -8.86 -14.75
CA ASN A 106 10.54 -8.88 -14.32
C ASN A 106 10.74 -8.46 -12.85
N HIS A 107 9.67 -7.99 -12.19
CA HIS A 107 9.66 -7.65 -10.77
C HIS A 107 8.39 -8.21 -10.11
N TYR A 108 8.49 -8.55 -8.83
CA TYR A 108 7.34 -8.93 -8.03
C TYR A 108 7.47 -8.35 -6.62
N ARG A 109 6.44 -7.57 -6.22
CA ARG A 109 6.36 -7.00 -4.88
C ARG A 109 5.46 -7.85 -4.01
N PHE A 110 5.98 -8.29 -2.85
CA PHE A 110 5.22 -9.03 -1.85
C PHE A 110 5.53 -8.52 -0.44
N GLY A 111 4.61 -8.75 0.48
CA GLY A 111 4.76 -8.38 1.88
C GLY A 111 5.38 -9.48 2.72
N ILE A 112 5.95 -9.08 3.87
CA ILE A 112 6.29 -9.96 4.97
C ILE A 112 5.21 -9.77 6.05
N GLU A 113 4.56 -10.84 6.47
CA GLU A 113 3.59 -10.77 7.56
C GLU A 113 4.32 -10.77 8.90
N TRP A 114 4.35 -9.60 9.55
CA TRP A 114 5.04 -9.44 10.82
C TRP A 114 4.47 -10.36 11.90
N GLY A 115 3.13 -10.49 11.98
CA GLY A 115 2.48 -11.40 12.91
C GLY A 115 2.83 -12.88 12.72
N ARG A 116 3.23 -13.28 11.49
CA ARG A 116 3.74 -14.63 11.18
C ARG A 116 5.19 -14.81 11.62
N VAL A 117 6.00 -13.78 11.40
CA VAL A 117 7.43 -13.79 11.74
C VAL A 117 7.64 -13.70 13.25
N GLU A 118 6.81 -12.91 13.93
CA GLU A 118 6.88 -12.70 15.39
C GLU A 118 5.48 -12.86 16.01
N PRO A 119 5.01 -14.12 16.18
CA PRO A 119 3.66 -14.39 16.70
C PRO A 119 3.46 -14.04 18.17
N LYS A 120 4.54 -13.86 18.93
CA LYS A 120 4.56 -13.42 20.32
C LYS A 120 5.76 -12.49 20.55
N PRO A 121 5.72 -11.57 21.49
CA PRO A 121 6.83 -10.64 21.75
C PRO A 121 8.18 -11.35 21.89
N GLY A 122 9.14 -11.04 21.03
CA GLY A 122 10.49 -11.62 21.04
C GLY A 122 10.59 -13.08 20.62
N VAL A 123 9.49 -13.71 20.19
CA VAL A 123 9.47 -15.12 19.74
C VAL A 123 9.37 -15.16 18.21
N PHE A 124 10.47 -15.54 17.56
CA PHE A 124 10.53 -15.56 16.10
C PHE A 124 10.24 -16.94 15.52
N ASN A 125 9.42 -16.98 14.46
CA ASN A 125 9.13 -18.17 13.67
C ASN A 125 10.21 -18.37 12.59
N GLU A 126 11.25 -19.13 12.92
CA GLU A 126 12.36 -19.38 12.01
C GLU A 126 11.94 -20.15 10.74
N ALA A 127 10.88 -20.95 10.80
CA ALA A 127 10.34 -21.64 9.63
C ALA A 127 9.69 -20.62 8.65
N ALA A 128 9.00 -19.63 9.17
CA ALA A 128 8.42 -18.55 8.37
C ALA A 128 9.53 -17.69 7.71
N ILE A 129 10.56 -17.32 8.47
CA ILE A 129 11.71 -16.56 7.94
C ILE A 129 12.36 -17.34 6.78
N ARG A 130 12.65 -18.64 6.99
CA ARG A 130 13.22 -19.49 5.92
C ARG A 130 12.33 -19.58 4.70
N GLN A 131 11.00 -19.61 4.86
CA GLN A 131 10.08 -19.65 3.71
C GLN A 131 10.10 -18.33 2.92
N TYR A 132 10.11 -17.16 3.57
CA TYR A 132 10.27 -15.88 2.88
C TYR A 132 11.60 -15.77 2.13
N VAL A 133 12.69 -16.24 2.73
CA VAL A 133 14.01 -16.35 2.05
C VAL A 133 13.93 -17.26 0.83
N ASN A 134 13.25 -18.42 0.95
CA ASN A 134 13.07 -19.35 -0.16
C ASN A 134 12.23 -18.72 -1.29
N MET A 135 11.18 -17.95 -0.97
CA MET A 135 10.38 -17.20 -1.96
C MET A 135 11.26 -16.21 -2.72
N ALA A 136 12.05 -15.38 -2.02
CA ALA A 136 12.96 -14.44 -2.65
C ALA A 136 14.02 -15.13 -3.53
N ARG A 137 14.61 -16.23 -3.05
CA ARG A 137 15.57 -17.04 -3.80
C ARG A 137 14.97 -17.61 -5.08
N LYS A 138 13.74 -18.15 -5.02
CA LYS A 138 13.03 -18.71 -6.18
C LYS A 138 12.70 -17.64 -7.23
N LEU A 139 12.29 -16.44 -6.80
CA LEU A 139 12.06 -15.31 -7.69
C LEU A 139 13.34 -14.93 -8.43
N LYS A 140 14.45 -14.75 -7.71
CA LYS A 140 15.77 -14.45 -8.31
C LYS A 140 16.20 -15.53 -9.31
N ALA A 141 16.05 -16.80 -8.96
CA ALA A 141 16.37 -17.91 -9.85
C ALA A 141 15.49 -17.93 -11.12
N ALA A 142 14.30 -17.38 -11.05
CA ALA A 142 13.38 -17.23 -12.20
C ALA A 142 13.63 -15.96 -13.02
N GLY A 143 14.62 -15.13 -12.67
CA GLY A 143 14.89 -13.84 -13.33
C GLY A 143 13.89 -12.75 -12.96
N ILE A 144 13.17 -12.91 -11.86
CA ILE A 144 12.21 -11.92 -11.33
C ILE A 144 12.82 -11.27 -10.09
N GLU A 145 12.97 -9.94 -10.11
CA GLU A 145 13.52 -9.19 -8.98
C GLU A 145 12.49 -9.07 -7.85
N PRO A 146 12.79 -9.56 -6.63
CA PRO A 146 11.90 -9.41 -5.50
C PRO A 146 11.96 -7.98 -4.94
N ILE A 147 10.79 -7.40 -4.69
CA ILE A 147 10.61 -6.18 -3.91
C ILE A 147 9.88 -6.57 -2.62
N VAL A 148 10.48 -6.27 -1.49
CA VAL A 148 9.94 -6.70 -0.19
C VAL A 148 9.37 -5.54 0.58
N THR A 149 8.07 -5.65 0.93
CA THR A 149 7.37 -4.73 1.83
C THR A 149 7.44 -5.26 3.25
N LEU A 150 8.05 -4.50 4.17
CA LEU A 150 8.25 -4.93 5.56
C LEU A 150 7.01 -4.76 6.43
N TRP A 151 6.18 -3.74 6.13
CA TRP A 151 4.90 -3.51 6.79
C TRP A 151 3.83 -3.09 5.78
N HIS A 152 2.67 -3.78 5.82
CA HIS A 152 1.54 -3.51 4.94
C HIS A 152 0.22 -3.57 5.74
N PHE A 153 -0.02 -2.51 6.55
CA PHE A 153 -1.21 -2.23 7.35
C PHE A 153 -1.43 -3.13 8.58
N THR A 154 -0.74 -4.26 8.70
CA THR A 154 -0.99 -5.21 9.77
C THR A 154 0.07 -5.16 10.87
N PHE A 155 -0.37 -5.24 12.12
CA PHE A 155 0.48 -5.44 13.27
C PHE A 155 0.23 -6.82 13.88
N PRO A 156 1.24 -7.46 14.50
CA PRO A 156 1.01 -8.65 15.29
C PRO A 156 -0.07 -8.42 16.34
N SER A 157 -0.96 -9.41 16.55
CA SER A 157 -2.11 -9.27 17.46
C SER A 157 -1.75 -8.83 18.89
N TRP A 158 -0.54 -9.12 19.35
CA TRP A 158 -0.07 -8.71 20.67
C TRP A 158 0.29 -7.21 20.79
N LEU A 159 0.36 -6.49 19.66
CA LEU A 159 0.48 -5.02 19.64
C LEU A 159 -0.88 -4.31 19.63
N TYR A 160 -2.00 -5.04 19.67
CA TYR A 160 -3.35 -4.48 19.67
C TYR A 160 -4.08 -4.79 20.97
N ASP A 161 -4.68 -3.76 21.58
CA ASP A 161 -5.48 -3.86 22.80
C ASP A 161 -6.89 -3.31 22.54
N SER A 162 -7.87 -4.19 22.44
CA SER A 162 -9.29 -3.87 22.20
C SER A 162 -9.86 -2.86 23.21
N HIS A 163 -9.38 -2.88 24.46
CA HIS A 163 -9.86 -2.02 25.53
C HIS A 163 -9.08 -0.71 25.63
N ARG A 164 -7.84 -0.69 25.12
CA ARG A 164 -6.95 0.46 25.16
C ARG A 164 -6.44 0.85 23.78
N LYS A 165 -7.35 1.08 22.81
CA LYS A 165 -7.05 1.39 21.40
C LYS A 165 -6.04 2.56 21.22
N LYS A 166 -5.95 3.49 22.18
CA LYS A 166 -4.92 4.56 22.20
C LYS A 166 -3.54 4.08 22.65
N GLN A 167 -3.36 2.79 22.91
CA GLN A 167 -2.10 2.11 23.22
C GLN A 167 -1.93 0.88 22.29
N SER A 168 -2.48 0.94 21.08
CA SER A 168 -2.40 -0.13 20.09
C SER A 168 -1.61 0.32 18.86
N ASP A 169 -1.06 -0.63 18.13
CA ASP A 169 -0.40 -0.47 16.85
C ASP A 169 0.75 0.55 16.93
N PHE A 170 0.76 1.62 16.14
CA PHE A 170 1.78 2.69 16.25
C PHE A 170 1.84 3.36 17.61
N LEU A 171 0.83 3.24 18.47
CA LEU A 171 0.81 3.84 19.81
C LEU A 171 1.12 2.83 20.92
N HIS A 172 1.39 1.56 20.59
CA HIS A 172 1.82 0.57 21.58
C HIS A 172 3.20 0.94 22.13
N PRO A 173 3.41 0.88 23.45
CA PRO A 173 4.67 1.32 24.06
C PRO A 173 5.90 0.58 23.54
N ASP A 174 5.77 -0.69 23.17
CA ASP A 174 6.88 -1.53 22.73
C ASP A 174 7.07 -1.55 21.20
N VAL A 175 6.20 -0.89 20.40
CA VAL A 175 6.17 -1.03 18.95
C VAL A 175 7.49 -0.68 18.28
N GLU A 176 8.16 0.39 18.69
CA GLU A 176 9.42 0.82 18.07
C GLU A 176 10.57 -0.15 18.36
N ALA A 177 10.62 -0.72 19.56
CA ALA A 177 11.64 -1.73 19.92
C ALA A 177 11.41 -3.04 19.18
N ALA A 178 10.17 -3.51 19.17
CA ALA A 178 9.77 -4.71 18.44
C ALA A 178 10.01 -4.56 16.92
N TRP A 179 9.65 -3.41 16.35
CA TRP A 179 9.91 -3.11 14.93
C TRP A 179 11.38 -3.23 14.56
N ARG A 180 12.29 -2.66 15.35
CA ARG A 180 13.73 -2.76 15.09
C ARG A 180 14.19 -4.20 15.07
N THR A 181 13.80 -4.98 16.07
CA THR A 181 14.20 -6.39 16.18
C THR A 181 13.63 -7.23 15.02
N TYR A 182 12.36 -7.02 14.67
CA TYR A 182 11.73 -7.66 13.52
C TYR A 182 12.47 -7.33 12.20
N VAL A 183 12.73 -6.04 11.95
CA VAL A 183 13.41 -5.59 10.72
C VAL A 183 14.82 -6.14 10.65
N GLU A 184 15.59 -6.15 11.76
CA GLU A 184 16.92 -6.75 11.81
C GLU A 184 16.91 -8.24 11.43
N ARG A 185 15.96 -8.99 11.99
CA ARG A 185 15.83 -10.42 11.71
C ARG A 185 15.50 -10.70 10.26
N ILE A 186 14.51 -10.01 9.71
CA ILE A 186 14.01 -10.32 8.37
C ILE A 186 14.91 -9.75 7.27
N VAL A 187 15.42 -8.53 7.43
CA VAL A 187 16.32 -7.90 6.46
C VAL A 187 17.65 -8.65 6.43
N GLY A 188 18.24 -8.99 7.58
CA GLY A 188 19.46 -9.77 7.63
C GLY A 188 19.35 -11.12 6.91
N ALA A 189 18.20 -11.80 7.06
CA ALA A 189 17.96 -13.07 6.36
C ALA A 189 17.74 -12.89 4.84
N LEU A 190 17.10 -11.81 4.41
CA LEU A 190 16.74 -11.54 3.01
C LEU A 190 17.86 -10.83 2.22
N ALA A 191 18.82 -10.18 2.87
CA ALA A 191 19.86 -9.36 2.24
C ALA A 191 20.61 -10.05 1.08
N PRO A 192 20.88 -11.38 1.09
CA PRO A 192 21.53 -12.05 -0.04
C PRO A 192 20.71 -12.07 -1.33
N TYR A 193 19.38 -11.97 -1.23
CA TYR A 193 18.45 -12.16 -2.37
C TYR A 193 17.67 -10.90 -2.74
N VAL A 194 17.47 -9.96 -1.81
CA VAL A 194 16.62 -8.78 -1.97
C VAL A 194 17.48 -7.54 -2.03
N ARG A 195 17.24 -6.69 -3.02
CA ARG A 195 17.89 -5.39 -3.17
C ARG A 195 16.91 -4.22 -2.96
N VAL A 196 15.63 -4.43 -3.21
CA VAL A 196 14.62 -3.36 -3.11
C VAL A 196 13.72 -3.62 -1.92
N TYR A 197 13.70 -2.69 -0.98
CA TYR A 197 12.89 -2.77 0.23
C TYR A 197 11.91 -1.59 0.32
N VAL A 198 10.73 -1.89 0.81
CA VAL A 198 9.69 -0.94 1.17
C VAL A 198 9.50 -0.99 2.68
N PRO A 199 9.96 0.01 3.44
CA PRO A 199 9.80 0.00 4.90
C PRO A 199 8.33 -0.09 5.32
N GLN A 200 7.47 0.75 4.72
CA GLN A 200 6.04 0.81 5.01
C GLN A 200 5.26 1.08 3.72
N ASN A 201 4.13 0.37 3.54
CA ASN A 201 3.17 0.65 2.48
C ASN A 201 2.14 1.66 2.95
N GLU A 202 1.94 2.75 2.20
CA GLU A 202 0.88 3.75 2.41
C GLU A 202 0.65 4.20 3.87
N PRO A 203 1.69 4.52 4.65
CA PRO A 203 1.47 4.94 6.04
C PRO A 203 0.58 6.19 6.12
N ASN A 204 0.56 7.02 5.08
CA ASN A 204 -0.32 8.18 4.97
C ASN A 204 -1.82 7.80 4.90
N GLY A 205 -2.16 6.67 4.24
CA GLY A 205 -3.53 6.17 4.18
C GLY A 205 -3.95 5.55 5.51
N ASP A 206 -3.18 4.59 6.01
CA ASP A 206 -3.45 3.87 7.25
C ASP A 206 -3.62 4.80 8.45
N LEU A 207 -2.68 5.73 8.66
CA LEU A 207 -2.74 6.69 9.75
C LEU A 207 -4.02 7.52 9.76
N TYR A 208 -4.45 8.03 8.60
CA TYR A 208 -5.70 8.81 8.53
C TYR A 208 -6.94 7.96 8.70
N ILE A 209 -6.99 6.76 8.10
CA ILE A 209 -8.16 5.89 8.17
C ILE A 209 -8.30 5.28 9.57
N GLY A 210 -7.19 4.85 10.19
CA GLY A 210 -7.18 4.23 11.52
C GLY A 210 -7.30 5.21 12.69
N TYR A 211 -6.60 6.36 12.62
CA TYR A 211 -6.49 7.30 13.75
C TYR A 211 -7.35 8.56 13.64
N PHE A 212 -8.00 8.77 12.49
CA PHE A 212 -8.91 9.88 12.29
C PHE A 212 -10.26 9.45 11.72
N GLY A 213 -10.29 8.55 10.75
CA GLY A 213 -11.51 8.01 10.14
C GLY A 213 -12.20 6.93 10.97
N GLY A 214 -11.46 6.18 11.78
CA GLY A 214 -11.99 5.13 12.66
C GLY A 214 -12.52 3.89 11.92
N HIS A 215 -12.12 3.68 10.66
CA HIS A 215 -12.62 2.58 9.82
C HIS A 215 -11.66 1.39 9.72
N TRP A 216 -10.40 1.59 10.06
CA TRP A 216 -9.34 0.58 10.13
C TRP A 216 -8.81 0.46 11.56
N PRO A 217 -8.09 -0.58 11.93
CA PRO A 217 -7.40 -0.63 13.22
C PRO A 217 -6.55 0.64 13.43
N PRO A 218 -6.44 1.16 14.65
CA PRO A 218 -7.11 0.73 15.88
C PRO A 218 -8.53 1.28 16.04
N GLY A 219 -9.14 1.89 15.04
CA GLY A 219 -10.53 2.36 15.05
C GLY A 219 -10.76 3.65 15.82
N LEU A 220 -9.78 4.56 15.82
CA LEU A 220 -9.88 5.85 16.52
C LEU A 220 -10.56 6.90 15.63
N LEU A 221 -11.73 7.37 16.05
CA LEU A 221 -12.48 8.38 15.32
C LEU A 221 -12.19 9.79 15.85
N LEU A 222 -11.82 10.71 14.93
CA LEU A 222 -11.58 12.14 15.22
C LEU A 222 -10.60 12.38 16.36
N THR A 223 -9.46 11.68 16.37
CA THR A 223 -8.41 11.81 17.39
C THR A 223 -7.12 12.43 16.83
N PRO A 224 -7.09 13.74 16.52
CA PRO A 224 -5.93 14.39 15.87
C PRO A 224 -4.65 14.31 16.71
N SER A 225 -4.74 14.27 18.03
CA SER A 225 -3.58 14.10 18.91
C SER A 225 -2.97 12.71 18.79
N SER A 226 -3.80 11.67 18.66
CA SER A 226 -3.35 10.29 18.42
C SER A 226 -2.76 10.14 17.03
N LEU A 227 -3.41 10.69 16.00
CA LEU A 227 -2.87 10.74 14.63
C LEU A 227 -1.47 11.38 14.61
N LYS A 228 -1.29 12.57 15.22
CA LYS A 228 0.01 13.25 15.27
C LYS A 228 1.09 12.42 15.97
N LYS A 229 0.73 11.70 17.06
CA LYS A 229 1.67 10.82 17.76
C LYS A 229 2.02 9.61 16.92
N ALA A 230 1.02 8.93 16.35
CA ALA A 230 1.21 7.77 15.48
C ALA A 230 2.06 8.10 14.25
N THR A 231 1.84 9.25 13.59
CA THR A 231 2.67 9.73 12.48
C THR A 231 4.13 9.87 12.88
N LYS A 232 4.41 10.45 14.06
CA LYS A 232 5.79 10.59 14.55
C LYS A 232 6.45 9.23 14.81
N VAL A 233 5.71 8.26 15.36
CA VAL A 233 6.21 6.90 15.58
C VAL A 233 6.47 6.22 14.25
N SER A 234 5.52 6.25 13.32
CA SER A 234 5.66 5.69 11.97
C SER A 234 6.90 6.24 11.24
N VAL A 235 7.14 7.56 11.30
CA VAL A 235 8.34 8.20 10.74
C VAL A 235 9.63 7.66 11.37
N ARG A 236 9.67 7.49 12.70
CA ARG A 236 10.86 6.91 13.36
C ARG A 236 11.06 5.46 12.96
N MET A 237 10.00 4.65 12.95
CA MET A 237 10.05 3.25 12.49
C MET A 237 10.54 3.15 11.04
N TYR A 238 10.07 4.05 10.16
CA TYR A 238 10.56 4.11 8.78
C TYR A 238 12.06 4.38 8.73
N ARG A 239 12.55 5.39 9.44
CA ARG A 239 13.97 5.75 9.48
C ARG A 239 14.84 4.65 10.10
N ASP A 240 14.37 3.99 11.16
CA ASP A 240 15.04 2.84 11.77
C ASP A 240 15.18 1.69 10.75
N ALA A 241 14.10 1.36 10.02
CA ALA A 241 14.15 0.35 8.97
C ALA A 241 15.17 0.70 7.87
N VAL A 242 15.20 1.96 7.42
CA VAL A 242 16.19 2.40 6.41
C VAL A 242 17.61 2.25 6.91
N ALA A 243 17.88 2.63 8.16
CA ALA A 243 19.22 2.48 8.76
C ALA A 243 19.65 1.00 8.82
N ILE A 244 18.75 0.11 9.24
CA ILE A 244 18.98 -1.33 9.29
C ILE A 244 19.19 -1.89 7.88
N ILE A 245 18.32 -1.55 6.91
CA ILE A 245 18.44 -2.00 5.52
C ILE A 245 19.81 -1.63 4.95
N ARG A 246 20.26 -0.40 5.13
CA ARG A 246 21.54 0.07 4.60
C ARG A 246 22.74 -0.56 5.31
N ARG A 247 22.61 -0.91 6.59
CA ARG A 247 23.62 -1.67 7.34
C ARG A 247 23.77 -3.09 6.82
N GLU A 248 22.65 -3.80 6.64
CA GLU A 248 22.63 -5.18 6.19
C GLU A 248 22.92 -5.34 4.68
N ARG A 249 22.52 -4.34 3.89
CA ARG A 249 22.66 -4.29 2.44
C ARG A 249 23.02 -2.89 1.97
N PRO A 250 24.31 -2.51 1.90
CA PRO A 250 24.74 -1.15 1.56
C PRO A 250 24.29 -0.64 0.17
N ASP A 251 24.10 -1.56 -0.80
CA ASP A 251 23.60 -1.25 -2.15
C ASP A 251 22.06 -1.39 -2.30
N ALA A 252 21.35 -1.52 -1.17
CA ALA A 252 19.89 -1.58 -1.19
C ALA A 252 19.26 -0.30 -1.72
N ILE A 253 18.13 -0.48 -2.38
CA ILE A 253 17.24 0.59 -2.83
C ILE A 253 16.06 0.65 -1.87
N VAL A 254 15.83 1.81 -1.29
CA VAL A 254 14.67 2.08 -0.42
C VAL A 254 13.58 2.76 -1.24
N MET A 255 12.44 2.11 -1.36
CA MET A 255 11.25 2.67 -2.02
C MET A 255 10.20 3.02 -0.97
N GLY A 256 9.82 4.30 -0.90
CA GLY A 256 8.73 4.76 -0.03
C GLY A 256 7.42 4.77 -0.80
N ILE A 257 6.45 3.97 -0.37
CA ILE A 257 5.17 3.81 -1.08
C ILE A 257 4.06 4.59 -0.39
N TYR A 258 3.33 5.38 -1.18
CA TYR A 258 2.27 6.28 -0.70
C TYR A 258 1.03 6.22 -1.57
N SER A 259 -0.15 6.24 -0.92
CA SER A 259 -1.43 6.47 -1.59
C SER A 259 -1.52 7.94 -1.99
N LEU A 260 -1.56 8.20 -3.29
CA LEU A 260 -1.57 9.55 -3.84
C LEU A 260 -2.77 9.75 -4.78
N PRO A 261 -4.01 9.72 -4.26
CA PRO A 261 -5.18 10.07 -5.04
C PRO A 261 -5.09 11.53 -5.48
N ASN A 262 -5.68 11.82 -6.64
CA ASN A 262 -5.79 13.19 -7.13
C ASN A 262 -6.97 13.88 -6.46
N TRP A 263 -6.71 14.75 -5.49
CA TRP A 263 -7.73 15.56 -4.83
C TRP A 263 -8.07 16.80 -5.66
N ARG A 264 -9.37 16.98 -5.96
CA ARG A 264 -9.85 18.15 -6.69
C ARG A 264 -10.56 19.11 -5.76
N ARG A 265 -10.18 20.40 -5.81
CA ARG A 265 -10.85 21.45 -5.04
C ARG A 265 -12.19 21.81 -5.64
N LYS A 266 -13.24 21.92 -4.82
CA LYS A 266 -14.57 22.38 -5.17
C LYS A 266 -14.87 23.71 -4.46
N TYR A 267 -14.61 24.82 -5.13
CA TYR A 267 -14.69 26.16 -4.52
C TYR A 267 -16.03 26.48 -3.88
N LEU A 268 -17.16 26.03 -4.45
CA LEU A 268 -18.50 26.26 -3.88
C LEU A 268 -18.77 25.47 -2.58
N GLN A 269 -18.13 24.31 -2.41
CA GLN A 269 -18.34 23.40 -1.27
C GLN A 269 -17.21 23.49 -0.24
N ASP A 270 -16.05 23.99 -0.65
CA ASP A 270 -14.87 24.25 0.19
C ASP A 270 -14.27 25.63 -0.20
N PRO A 271 -14.98 26.75 0.07
CA PRO A 271 -14.54 28.07 -0.36
C PRO A 271 -13.22 28.49 0.28
N THR A 272 -12.93 28.04 1.49
CA THR A 272 -11.67 28.30 2.19
C THR A 272 -10.51 27.41 1.70
N GLY A 273 -10.82 26.30 1.03
CA GLY A 273 -9.85 25.26 0.68
C GLY A 273 -9.40 24.41 1.87
N PHE A 274 -10.09 24.47 3.00
CA PHE A 274 -9.69 23.77 4.22
C PHE A 274 -9.65 22.24 4.03
N VAL A 275 -10.72 21.66 3.47
CA VAL A 275 -10.80 20.21 3.24
C VAL A 275 -9.77 19.79 2.20
N TYR A 276 -9.65 20.55 1.11
CA TYR A 276 -8.64 20.29 0.09
C TYR A 276 -7.22 20.28 0.67
N ASN A 277 -6.86 21.33 1.44
CA ASN A 277 -5.53 21.43 2.06
C ASN A 277 -5.27 20.30 3.06
N MET A 278 -6.29 19.88 3.81
CA MET A 278 -6.18 18.73 4.73
C MET A 278 -5.88 17.43 3.97
N MET A 279 -6.58 17.18 2.85
CA MET A 279 -6.33 16.00 2.00
C MET A 279 -4.96 16.05 1.33
N MET A 280 -4.54 17.22 0.85
CA MET A 280 -3.21 17.40 0.30
C MET A 280 -2.11 17.24 1.35
N HIS A 281 -2.36 17.68 2.59
CA HIS A 281 -1.43 17.41 3.71
C HIS A 281 -1.32 15.90 4.00
N GLN A 282 -2.43 15.18 4.00
CA GLN A 282 -2.43 13.71 4.11
C GLN A 282 -1.54 13.03 3.06
N ASN A 283 -1.59 13.48 1.81
CA ASN A 283 -0.78 12.90 0.74
C ASN A 283 0.74 13.00 1.05
N TRP A 284 1.19 14.09 1.68
CA TRP A 284 2.62 14.43 1.71
C TRP A 284 3.27 14.44 3.08
N ASP A 285 2.53 14.64 4.18
CA ASP A 285 3.08 14.89 5.52
C ASP A 285 4.10 13.84 5.97
N HIS A 286 3.78 12.57 5.79
CA HIS A 286 4.70 11.49 6.17
C HIS A 286 5.92 11.46 5.25
N PHE A 287 5.73 11.54 3.93
CA PHE A 287 6.83 11.47 2.98
C PHE A 287 7.78 12.66 3.08
N ASP A 288 7.28 13.86 3.34
CA ASP A 288 8.11 15.06 3.60
C ASP A 288 9.13 14.82 4.71
N GLN A 289 8.82 13.95 5.68
CA GLN A 289 9.67 13.67 6.84
C GLN A 289 10.67 12.52 6.61
N VAL A 290 10.56 11.77 5.53
CA VAL A 290 11.45 10.62 5.22
C VAL A 290 12.04 10.65 3.81
N ALA A 291 11.73 11.67 3.03
CA ALA A 291 12.17 11.78 1.64
C ALA A 291 13.71 11.86 1.51
N ASP A 292 14.40 12.40 2.50
CA ASP A 292 15.88 12.50 2.54
C ASP A 292 16.56 11.13 2.62
N VAL A 293 15.90 10.12 3.18
CA VAL A 293 16.44 8.76 3.34
C VAL A 293 15.85 7.75 2.34
N THR A 294 14.95 8.20 1.45
CA THR A 294 14.26 7.37 0.46
C THR A 294 14.87 7.57 -0.93
N ASP A 295 15.08 6.49 -1.70
CA ASP A 295 15.68 6.56 -3.03
C ASP A 295 14.64 6.73 -4.14
N ILE A 296 13.54 5.99 -4.07
CA ILE A 296 12.45 5.97 -5.06
C ILE A 296 11.12 6.28 -4.37
N LEU A 297 10.29 7.11 -5.01
CA LEU A 297 8.90 7.28 -4.61
C LEU A 297 8.04 6.21 -5.31
N GLY A 298 7.45 5.31 -4.54
CA GLY A 298 6.37 4.43 -4.95
C GLY A 298 5.04 5.18 -4.88
N LEU A 299 4.35 5.24 -5.99
CA LEU A 299 3.08 5.93 -6.12
C LEU A 299 1.97 4.91 -6.34
N ASN A 300 1.04 4.79 -5.39
CA ASN A 300 -0.19 4.03 -5.51
C ASN A 300 -1.30 4.98 -5.95
N TYR A 301 -1.89 4.71 -7.12
CA TYR A 301 -2.96 5.52 -7.68
C TYR A 301 -4.13 4.66 -8.13
N TYR A 302 -5.32 5.00 -7.67
CA TYR A 302 -6.55 4.29 -8.00
C TYR A 302 -7.65 5.21 -8.54
N TYR A 303 -7.72 6.48 -8.05
CA TYR A 303 -8.83 7.37 -8.31
C TYR A 303 -8.50 8.86 -8.12
N SER A 304 -9.36 9.68 -8.69
CA SER A 304 -9.51 11.09 -8.30
C SER A 304 -10.74 11.26 -7.41
N GLN A 305 -10.73 12.25 -6.54
CA GLN A 305 -11.87 12.57 -5.69
C GLN A 305 -11.98 14.06 -5.41
N ASP A 306 -13.23 14.54 -5.35
CA ASP A 306 -13.51 15.89 -4.91
C ASP A 306 -13.31 16.02 -3.39
N ALA A 307 -12.47 16.96 -2.98
CA ALA A 307 -12.23 17.26 -1.58
C ALA A 307 -13.41 18.07 -1.02
N THR A 308 -14.44 17.38 -0.54
CA THR A 308 -15.63 18.00 0.05
C THR A 308 -16.00 17.35 1.38
N PRO A 309 -16.57 18.11 2.34
CA PRO A 309 -17.00 17.54 3.63
C PRO A 309 -17.98 16.38 3.48
N MET A 310 -18.88 16.44 2.50
CA MET A 310 -19.90 15.43 2.26
C MET A 310 -19.30 14.09 1.81
N ARG A 311 -18.27 14.12 0.94
CA ARG A 311 -17.58 12.90 0.45
C ARG A 311 -16.81 12.19 1.55
N PHE A 312 -16.31 12.93 2.53
CA PHE A 312 -15.64 12.35 3.70
C PHE A 312 -16.59 11.53 4.58
N ILE A 313 -17.87 11.90 4.59
CA ILE A 313 -18.91 11.29 5.44
C ILE A 313 -19.64 10.17 4.69
N LEU A 314 -19.92 10.37 3.40
CA LEU A 314 -20.70 9.47 2.56
C LEU A 314 -19.76 8.75 1.59
N ARG A 315 -19.24 7.59 1.97
CA ARG A 315 -18.63 6.65 1.01
C ARG A 315 -19.74 6.08 0.13
N GLY A 316 -19.68 6.37 -1.17
CA GLY A 316 -20.50 5.65 -2.14
C GLY A 316 -19.91 4.25 -2.30
N HIS A 317 -20.71 3.21 -2.08
CA HIS A 317 -20.35 1.83 -2.37
C HIS A 317 -20.98 1.40 -3.68
N GLY A 318 -20.20 0.65 -4.47
CA GLY A 318 -20.67 0.00 -5.67
C GLY A 318 -20.49 0.77 -6.97
N GLU A 319 -20.64 0.05 -8.05
CA GLU A 319 -20.46 0.48 -9.42
C GLU A 319 -21.67 1.30 -9.90
N GLN A 320 -21.75 2.58 -9.50
CA GLN A 320 -22.89 3.46 -9.79
C GLN A 320 -23.02 3.80 -11.30
N SER A 321 -21.93 3.68 -12.06
CA SER A 321 -21.90 3.87 -13.52
C SER A 321 -20.61 3.30 -14.12
N SER A 322 -20.47 3.35 -15.45
CA SER A 322 -19.23 2.97 -16.14
C SER A 322 -17.99 3.76 -15.72
N SER A 323 -18.18 4.92 -15.08
CA SER A 323 -17.11 5.80 -14.59
C SER A 323 -16.67 5.51 -13.15
N TYR A 324 -17.26 4.49 -12.49
CA TYR A 324 -16.92 4.14 -11.11
C TYR A 324 -16.54 2.67 -10.98
N THR A 325 -15.70 2.36 -9.97
CA THR A 325 -15.26 1.01 -9.60
C THR A 325 -16.27 0.33 -8.67
N GLN A 326 -16.09 -0.96 -8.37
CA GLN A 326 -16.87 -1.66 -7.34
C GLN A 326 -16.73 -1.01 -5.94
N ASN A 327 -15.59 -0.37 -5.67
CA ASN A 327 -15.35 0.38 -4.43
C ASN A 327 -16.00 1.79 -4.44
N GLY A 328 -16.69 2.17 -5.52
CA GLY A 328 -17.28 3.51 -5.68
C GLY A 328 -16.24 4.61 -5.97
N TRP A 329 -15.05 4.25 -6.44
CA TRP A 329 -13.99 5.19 -6.82
C TRP A 329 -14.17 5.66 -8.25
N GLU A 330 -13.95 6.95 -8.49
CA GLU A 330 -14.03 7.53 -9.82
C GLU A 330 -12.80 7.13 -10.65
N ILE A 331 -13.04 6.61 -11.85
CA ILE A 331 -12.00 6.27 -12.81
C ILE A 331 -11.53 7.56 -13.48
N ASP A 332 -10.29 7.97 -13.23
CA ASP A 332 -9.71 9.18 -13.78
C ASP A 332 -8.24 8.96 -14.18
N PRO A 333 -7.98 8.58 -15.44
CA PRO A 333 -6.61 8.41 -15.92
C PRO A 333 -5.78 9.71 -15.91
N GLU A 334 -6.40 10.87 -16.18
CA GLU A 334 -5.73 12.18 -16.12
C GLU A 334 -5.21 12.48 -14.70
N GLY A 335 -5.95 12.04 -13.67
CA GLY A 335 -5.52 12.17 -12.28
C GLY A 335 -4.21 11.45 -11.99
N LEU A 336 -3.93 10.32 -12.64
CA LEU A 336 -2.61 9.67 -12.55
C LEU A 336 -1.49 10.58 -13.07
N TYR A 337 -1.70 11.17 -14.24
CA TYR A 337 -0.73 12.14 -14.81
C TYR A 337 -0.49 13.29 -13.85
N GLN A 338 -1.54 13.87 -13.27
CA GLN A 338 -1.44 14.98 -12.33
C GLN A 338 -0.71 14.57 -11.04
N SER A 339 -0.99 13.39 -10.50
CA SER A 339 -0.30 12.87 -9.31
C SER A 339 1.19 12.62 -9.58
N LEU A 340 1.56 12.05 -10.73
CA LEU A 340 2.94 11.81 -11.15
C LEU A 340 3.73 13.11 -11.31
N THR A 341 3.16 14.07 -12.05
CA THR A 341 3.82 15.36 -12.31
C THR A 341 3.98 16.18 -11.03
N THR A 342 2.95 16.22 -10.17
CA THR A 342 2.98 16.90 -8.88
C THR A 342 4.04 16.29 -7.96
N ALA A 343 4.08 14.95 -7.85
CA ALA A 343 5.06 14.23 -7.04
C ALA A 343 6.50 14.48 -7.53
N TYR A 344 6.71 14.43 -8.84
CA TYR A 344 8.03 14.65 -9.41
C TYR A 344 8.51 16.11 -9.27
N GLN A 345 7.61 17.08 -9.49
CA GLN A 345 7.90 18.50 -9.26
C GLN A 345 8.27 18.77 -7.79
N ARG A 346 7.59 18.10 -6.84
CA ARG A 346 7.84 18.28 -5.41
C ARG A 346 9.18 17.71 -4.96
N TYR A 347 9.54 16.51 -5.39
CA TYR A 347 10.67 15.76 -4.83
C TYR A 347 11.84 15.54 -5.79
N GLY A 348 11.61 15.58 -7.10
CA GLY A 348 12.64 15.29 -8.12
C GLY A 348 13.21 13.87 -8.03
N LYS A 349 12.48 12.94 -7.40
CA LYS A 349 12.91 11.54 -7.24
C LYS A 349 12.36 10.67 -8.36
N PRO A 350 13.09 9.59 -8.74
CA PRO A 350 12.51 8.56 -9.58
C PRO A 350 11.21 8.04 -8.99
N ILE A 351 10.23 7.75 -9.84
CA ILE A 351 8.91 7.25 -9.44
C ILE A 351 8.72 5.83 -9.98
N VAL A 352 8.14 4.97 -9.16
CA VAL A 352 7.54 3.69 -9.58
C VAL A 352 6.05 3.76 -9.30
N ILE A 353 5.22 3.51 -10.30
CA ILE A 353 3.79 3.28 -10.08
C ILE A 353 3.69 1.90 -9.44
N SER A 354 3.69 1.88 -8.10
CA SER A 354 3.83 0.67 -7.28
C SER A 354 2.51 -0.09 -7.10
N GLU A 355 1.39 0.62 -7.33
CA GLU A 355 0.06 0.02 -7.49
C GLU A 355 -0.81 0.90 -8.37
N ASN A 356 -1.50 0.26 -9.31
CA ASN A 356 -2.57 0.86 -10.08
C ASN A 356 -3.57 -0.25 -10.44
N GLY A 357 -4.86 -0.04 -10.22
CA GLY A 357 -5.84 -1.11 -10.40
C GLY A 357 -7.28 -0.66 -10.26
N ILE A 358 -8.18 -1.54 -10.64
CA ILE A 358 -9.62 -1.33 -10.61
C ILE A 358 -10.35 -2.57 -10.12
N GLY A 359 -11.21 -2.41 -9.10
CA GLY A 359 -12.18 -3.42 -8.69
C GLY A 359 -13.35 -3.44 -9.67
N THR A 360 -13.44 -4.49 -10.48
CA THR A 360 -14.55 -4.71 -11.42
C THR A 360 -14.59 -6.17 -11.89
N GLN A 361 -15.79 -6.69 -12.17
CA GLN A 361 -15.98 -8.00 -12.81
C GLN A 361 -15.85 -7.91 -14.34
N SER A 362 -15.83 -6.70 -14.91
CA SER A 362 -15.73 -6.52 -16.37
C SER A 362 -14.26 -6.47 -16.81
N GLU A 363 -13.80 -7.52 -17.44
CA GLU A 363 -12.45 -7.61 -18.00
C GLU A 363 -12.19 -6.52 -19.07
N GLN A 364 -13.20 -6.20 -19.90
CA GLN A 364 -13.09 -5.12 -20.89
C GLN A 364 -12.87 -3.76 -20.21
N LYS A 365 -13.59 -3.48 -19.10
CA LYS A 365 -13.43 -2.26 -18.31
C LYS A 365 -12.05 -2.22 -17.65
N LYS A 366 -11.56 -3.36 -17.13
CA LYS A 366 -10.23 -3.49 -16.53
C LYS A 366 -9.11 -3.25 -17.54
N ILE A 367 -9.19 -3.85 -18.74
CA ILE A 367 -8.24 -3.63 -19.86
C ILE A 367 -8.24 -2.16 -20.30
N ARG A 368 -9.44 -1.55 -20.42
CA ARG A 368 -9.57 -0.14 -20.77
C ARG A 368 -8.90 0.74 -19.73
N TYR A 369 -9.15 0.49 -18.44
CA TYR A 369 -8.54 1.21 -17.32
C TYR A 369 -7.02 1.19 -17.42
N PHE A 370 -6.40 0.03 -17.50
CA PHE A 370 -4.95 -0.09 -17.60
C PHE A 370 -4.38 0.59 -18.84
N ARG A 371 -5.03 0.45 -19.99
CA ARG A 371 -4.60 1.10 -21.25
C ARG A 371 -4.57 2.63 -21.10
N GLU A 372 -5.63 3.19 -20.56
CA GLU A 372 -5.76 4.64 -20.39
C GLU A 372 -4.75 5.18 -19.36
N HIS A 373 -4.53 4.47 -18.25
CA HIS A 373 -3.54 4.87 -17.23
C HIS A 373 -2.10 4.74 -17.73
N VAL A 374 -1.76 3.68 -18.47
CA VAL A 374 -0.43 3.55 -19.08
C VAL A 374 -0.18 4.66 -20.12
N ASN A 375 -1.19 5.09 -20.87
CA ASN A 375 -1.05 6.23 -21.77
C ASN A 375 -0.71 7.53 -21.00
N GLN A 376 -1.32 7.75 -19.83
CA GLN A 376 -1.00 8.91 -18.99
C GLN A 376 0.39 8.79 -18.35
N MET A 377 0.81 7.60 -17.96
CA MET A 377 2.19 7.35 -17.54
C MET A 377 3.19 7.75 -18.65
N ARG A 378 2.96 7.29 -19.89
CA ARG A 378 3.82 7.62 -21.04
C ARG A 378 3.84 9.12 -21.33
N ARG A 379 2.71 9.79 -21.22
CA ARG A 379 2.62 11.26 -21.34
C ARG A 379 3.48 11.93 -20.28
N ALA A 380 3.39 11.53 -19.02
CA ALA A 380 4.22 12.07 -17.95
C ALA A 380 5.73 11.83 -18.20
N MET A 381 6.11 10.65 -18.73
CA MET A 381 7.49 10.36 -19.14
C MET A 381 7.95 11.30 -20.27
N SER A 382 7.09 11.54 -21.27
CA SER A 382 7.39 12.48 -22.36
C SER A 382 7.59 13.91 -21.86
N ASP A 383 6.90 14.28 -20.78
CA ASP A 383 7.04 15.59 -20.11
C ASP A 383 8.22 15.62 -19.10
N GLY A 384 9.05 14.58 -19.09
CA GLY A 384 10.30 14.53 -18.33
C GLY A 384 10.20 13.97 -16.92
N VAL A 385 9.08 13.34 -16.55
CA VAL A 385 8.97 12.63 -15.27
C VAL A 385 9.77 11.33 -15.32
N ASP A 386 10.70 11.14 -14.37
CA ASP A 386 11.53 9.93 -14.28
C ASP A 386 10.72 8.75 -13.68
N ILE A 387 9.99 8.03 -14.55
CA ILE A 387 9.21 6.85 -14.15
C ILE A 387 9.99 5.58 -14.48
N ARG A 388 10.14 4.69 -13.49
CA ARG A 388 11.00 3.49 -13.55
C ARG A 388 10.24 2.18 -13.57
N GLY A 389 8.96 2.16 -13.25
CA GLY A 389 8.18 0.94 -13.23
C GLY A 389 6.68 1.15 -13.11
N TYR A 390 5.95 0.07 -13.42
CA TYR A 390 4.51 0.00 -13.35
C TYR A 390 4.04 -1.37 -12.87
N PHE A 391 3.21 -1.37 -11.83
CA PHE A 391 2.73 -2.56 -11.12
C PHE A 391 1.20 -2.54 -11.03
N PRO A 392 0.50 -3.34 -11.85
CA PRO A 392 -0.91 -3.60 -11.58
C PRO A 392 -1.14 -4.13 -10.16
N TRP A 393 -2.07 -3.56 -9.45
CA TRP A 393 -2.69 -4.16 -8.29
C TRP A 393 -3.87 -4.99 -8.77
N THR A 394 -3.85 -6.31 -8.69
CA THR A 394 -2.92 -7.20 -7.98
C THR A 394 -2.74 -8.50 -8.79
N LEU A 395 -1.85 -9.40 -8.36
CA LEU A 395 -1.65 -10.69 -9.05
C LEU A 395 -2.93 -11.51 -9.10
N VAL A 396 -3.66 -11.62 -7.99
CA VAL A 396 -4.85 -12.48 -7.83
C VAL A 396 -5.93 -11.76 -7.04
N ASP A 397 -7.20 -11.98 -7.40
CA ASP A 397 -8.33 -11.51 -6.60
C ASP A 397 -8.19 -11.99 -5.15
N ASN A 398 -8.25 -11.08 -4.20
CA ASN A 398 -7.95 -11.33 -2.81
C ASN A 398 -8.92 -10.64 -1.84
N TYR A 399 -8.63 -10.68 -0.57
CA TYR A 399 -9.34 -9.95 0.48
C TYR A 399 -8.99 -8.45 0.42
N GLU A 400 -9.97 -7.61 0.09
CA GLU A 400 -9.77 -6.17 -0.07
C GLU A 400 -10.11 -5.41 1.22
N TRP A 401 -9.37 -5.68 2.27
CA TRP A 401 -9.44 -4.99 3.57
C TRP A 401 -10.88 -4.90 4.12
N ALA A 402 -11.35 -3.69 4.43
CA ALA A 402 -12.70 -3.47 4.93
C ALA A 402 -13.83 -3.81 3.92
N GLU A 403 -13.52 -3.98 2.63
CA GLU A 403 -14.45 -4.39 1.58
C GLU A 403 -14.58 -5.92 1.47
N GLY A 404 -13.74 -6.67 2.18
CA GLY A 404 -13.72 -8.14 2.13
C GLY A 404 -13.40 -8.67 0.73
N TYR A 405 -14.19 -9.61 0.22
CA TYR A 405 -13.99 -10.23 -1.10
C TYR A 405 -14.90 -9.62 -2.19
N ALA A 406 -15.44 -8.42 -1.98
CA ALA A 406 -16.38 -7.83 -2.92
C ALA A 406 -15.74 -7.23 -4.17
N ALA A 407 -14.43 -6.91 -4.14
CA ALA A 407 -13.73 -6.22 -5.21
C ALA A 407 -12.73 -7.14 -5.94
N ASN A 408 -12.82 -7.16 -7.28
CA ASN A 408 -11.99 -8.00 -8.15
C ASN A 408 -10.91 -7.15 -8.86
N PHE A 409 -9.70 -7.15 -8.30
CA PHE A 409 -8.56 -6.41 -8.86
C PHE A 409 -7.59 -7.27 -9.66
N GLY A 410 -7.64 -8.59 -9.47
CA GLY A 410 -6.62 -9.53 -9.93
C GLY A 410 -6.38 -9.53 -11.45
N LEU A 411 -5.12 -9.71 -11.84
CA LEU A 411 -4.74 -10.17 -13.18
C LEU A 411 -5.10 -11.65 -13.36
N THR A 412 -5.32 -12.34 -12.24
CA THR A 412 -5.77 -13.74 -12.19
C THR A 412 -6.89 -13.88 -11.17
N SER A 413 -7.72 -14.91 -11.36
CA SER A 413 -8.68 -15.37 -10.37
C SER A 413 -8.25 -16.69 -9.74
N LEU A 414 -8.80 -17.01 -8.57
CA LEU A 414 -8.52 -18.22 -7.85
C LEU A 414 -9.67 -19.25 -8.01
N ASN A 415 -9.36 -20.40 -8.60
CA ASN A 415 -10.24 -21.55 -8.48
C ASN A 415 -10.03 -22.22 -7.11
N ARG A 416 -10.95 -21.98 -6.17
CA ARG A 416 -10.82 -22.47 -4.78
C ARG A 416 -10.86 -24.00 -4.65
N LYS A 417 -11.50 -24.72 -5.60
CA LYS A 417 -11.57 -26.20 -5.58
C LYS A 417 -10.21 -26.82 -5.96
N THR A 418 -9.61 -26.32 -7.03
CA THR A 418 -8.33 -26.84 -7.53
C THR A 418 -7.11 -26.11 -6.96
N LYS A 419 -7.33 -24.99 -6.28
CA LYS A 419 -6.31 -24.06 -5.80
C LYS A 419 -5.41 -23.51 -6.91
N GLN A 420 -5.85 -23.58 -8.17
CA GLN A 420 -5.11 -23.04 -9.32
C GLN A 420 -5.50 -21.60 -9.60
N LEU A 421 -4.54 -20.81 -10.09
CA LEU A 421 -4.80 -19.48 -10.61
C LEU A 421 -5.13 -19.56 -12.11
N VAL A 422 -6.17 -18.85 -12.51
CA VAL A 422 -6.58 -18.66 -13.90
C VAL A 422 -6.15 -17.26 -14.33
N ILE A 423 -5.33 -17.18 -15.39
CA ILE A 423 -4.95 -15.87 -15.94
C ILE A 423 -6.15 -15.31 -16.70
N GLU A 424 -6.66 -14.18 -16.22
CA GLU A 424 -7.83 -13.53 -16.78
C GLU A 424 -7.47 -12.77 -18.09
N PRO A 425 -8.46 -12.40 -18.92
CA PRO A 425 -8.21 -11.63 -20.15
C PRO A 425 -7.35 -10.39 -19.94
N THR A 426 -7.49 -9.71 -18.81
CA THR A 426 -6.63 -8.57 -18.43
C THR A 426 -5.18 -8.99 -18.22
N GLY A 427 -4.95 -10.11 -17.54
CA GLY A 427 -3.60 -10.67 -17.38
C GLY A 427 -2.95 -11.06 -18.71
N ILE A 428 -3.74 -11.66 -19.62
CA ILE A 428 -3.27 -11.98 -20.99
C ILE A 428 -2.93 -10.69 -21.75
N TRP A 429 -3.78 -9.66 -21.67
CA TRP A 429 -3.53 -8.37 -22.30
C TRP A 429 -2.25 -7.73 -21.73
N PHE A 430 -2.09 -7.68 -20.41
CA PHE A 430 -0.91 -7.11 -19.77
C PHE A 430 0.37 -7.84 -20.17
N SER A 431 0.35 -9.17 -20.18
CA SER A 431 1.47 -10.00 -20.64
C SER A 431 1.89 -9.71 -22.10
N LYS A 432 0.93 -9.57 -23.00
CA LYS A 432 1.19 -9.19 -24.40
C LYS A 432 1.74 -7.77 -24.49
N PHE A 433 1.18 -6.86 -23.71
CA PHE A 433 1.57 -5.45 -23.69
C PHE A 433 3.02 -5.26 -23.27
N ILE A 434 3.46 -5.84 -22.14
CA ILE A 434 4.82 -5.68 -21.65
C ILE A 434 5.88 -6.34 -22.55
N ARG A 435 5.52 -7.40 -23.28
CA ARG A 435 6.40 -8.01 -24.29
C ARG A 435 6.54 -7.15 -25.54
N ALA A 436 5.48 -6.47 -25.94
CA ALA A 436 5.51 -5.56 -27.09
C ALA A 436 6.23 -4.24 -26.77
N TYR A 437 6.21 -3.84 -25.50
CA TYR A 437 6.78 -2.57 -25.02
C TYR A 437 7.63 -2.81 -23.76
N PRO A 438 8.80 -3.47 -23.89
CA PRO A 438 9.67 -3.73 -22.75
C PRO A 438 10.21 -2.44 -22.13
N GLU A 439 10.38 -1.40 -22.94
CA GLU A 439 10.65 -0.01 -22.55
C GLU A 439 9.45 0.83 -23.04
N PRO A 440 8.71 1.49 -22.14
CA PRO A 440 7.46 2.20 -22.48
C PRO A 440 7.65 3.52 -23.19
#